data_a9906aee49d24b1c8204d3dc5707b8cf
#
_entry.id   a9906aee49d24b1c8204d3dc5707b8cf
#
_cell.length_a   1.000
_cell.length_b   1.000
_cell.length_c   1.000
_cell.angle_alpha   90.00
_cell.angle_beta   90.00
_cell.angle_gamma   90.00
#
_symmetry.space_group_name_H-M   'P 1'
#
loop_
_entity.id
_entity.type
_entity.pdbx_description
1 polymer ?
#
loop_
_entity_poly.entity_id
_entity_poly.type
_entity_poly.pdbx_seq_one_letter_code
_entity_poly.pdbx_strand_id
1 'polypeptide(L)'
;MKKKLVILFGIVLLALVVLIVRITYINATSGSKYKKQVLSQAQQKYESQVLPAKRGDIYDKNGNILATSNKVYNVILDCKTVNSDEDYAEPTIRALNEVLGIDEEKVRSLLSDSRTSQSQYQILTKQLSMDKKKEFESYKAEDEDSGLTEAQAKERANIKGVWFEEDYLRSYPFNETACDTIGFALDRDVADIGLEGYYNSTLTGVDGRQYGYINNDSDVEQTIIAAVNGKSIQTSIDIGAQQIVEKYINGFKEAMGAKNIGVIVENPSTGEII
;
A
#
# COMPACT_ATOMS: atom_id res chain seq x y z
N MET A 1 -10.52 56.95 -38.15
CA MET A 1 -9.94 55.70 -37.59
C MET A 1 -9.31 55.91 -36.23
N LYS A 2 -8.46 56.92 -35.98
CA LYS A 2 -7.75 57.11 -34.69
C LYS A 2 -8.68 57.23 -33.47
N LYS A 3 -9.83 57.97 -33.54
CA LYS A 3 -10.78 58.07 -32.45
C LYS A 3 -11.45 56.75 -32.02
N LYS A 4 -11.77 55.89 -32.98
CA LYS A 4 -12.35 54.54 -32.68
C LYS A 4 -11.36 53.63 -32.00
N LEU A 5 -10.07 53.71 -32.40
CA LEU A 5 -8.99 52.93 -31.81
C LEU A 5 -8.72 53.37 -30.34
N VAL A 6 -8.76 54.67 -30.04
CA VAL A 6 -8.62 55.21 -28.65
C VAL A 6 -9.77 54.78 -27.79
N ILE A 7 -11.00 54.76 -28.31
CA ILE A 7 -12.18 54.29 -27.56
C ILE A 7 -12.05 52.79 -27.26
N LEU A 8 -11.67 51.96 -28.26
CA LEU A 8 -11.44 50.53 -28.05
C LEU A 8 -10.38 50.27 -27.03
N PHE A 9 -9.25 50.97 -27.08
CA PHE A 9 -8.18 50.86 -26.09
C PHE A 9 -8.68 51.26 -24.67
N GLY A 10 -9.47 52.35 -24.56
CA GLY A 10 -10.08 52.74 -23.30
C GLY A 10 -11.01 51.69 -22.70
N ILE A 11 -11.80 50.97 -23.53
CA ILE A 11 -12.70 49.91 -23.09
C ILE A 11 -11.87 48.72 -22.55
N VAL A 12 -10.80 48.30 -23.27
CA VAL A 12 -9.92 47.22 -22.84
C VAL A 12 -9.23 47.58 -21.52
N LEU A 13 -8.74 48.82 -21.37
CA LEU A 13 -8.09 49.27 -20.14
C LEU A 13 -9.07 49.28 -18.98
N LEU A 14 -10.30 49.74 -19.19
CA LEU A 14 -11.36 49.71 -18.20
C LEU A 14 -11.71 48.26 -17.75
N ALA A 15 -11.81 47.32 -18.73
CA ALA A 15 -12.07 45.92 -18.42
C ALA A 15 -10.93 45.31 -17.58
N LEU A 16 -9.68 45.65 -17.89
CA LEU A 16 -8.51 45.20 -17.13
C LEU A 16 -8.51 45.74 -15.68
N VAL A 17 -8.86 47.01 -15.47
CA VAL A 17 -9.00 47.60 -14.14
C VAL A 17 -10.11 46.90 -13.35
N VAL A 18 -11.27 46.62 -13.96
CA VAL A 18 -12.38 45.89 -13.31
C VAL A 18 -11.93 44.50 -12.88
N LEU A 19 -11.14 43.82 -13.71
CA LEU A 19 -10.61 42.48 -13.44
C LEU A 19 -9.63 42.48 -12.25
N ILE A 20 -8.72 43.46 -12.20
CA ILE A 20 -7.79 43.66 -11.09
C ILE A 20 -8.56 43.93 -9.78
N VAL A 21 -9.53 44.82 -9.80
CA VAL A 21 -10.38 45.12 -8.62
C VAL A 21 -11.11 43.87 -8.15
N ARG A 22 -11.65 43.05 -9.08
CA ARG A 22 -12.34 41.82 -8.73
C ARG A 22 -11.40 40.77 -8.12
N ILE A 23 -10.20 40.58 -8.67
CA ILE A 23 -9.19 39.67 -8.12
C ILE A 23 -8.78 40.11 -6.72
N THR A 24 -8.50 41.41 -6.55
CA THR A 24 -8.14 41.98 -5.24
C THR A 24 -9.27 41.81 -4.22
N TYR A 25 -10.52 42.02 -4.63
CA TYR A 25 -11.69 41.78 -3.77
C TYR A 25 -11.84 40.35 -3.35
N ILE A 26 -11.69 39.37 -4.30
CA ILE A 26 -11.73 37.94 -4.01
C ILE A 26 -10.61 37.55 -3.04
N ASN A 27 -9.40 38.02 -3.26
CA ASN A 27 -8.27 37.73 -2.38
C ASN A 27 -8.48 38.31 -0.96
N ALA A 28 -9.02 39.54 -0.84
CA ALA A 28 -9.26 40.17 0.44
C ALA A 28 -10.43 39.56 1.24
N THR A 29 -11.50 39.10 0.54
CA THR A 29 -12.71 38.60 1.21
C THR A 29 -12.72 37.09 1.37
N SER A 30 -12.15 36.33 0.44
CA SER A 30 -12.23 34.88 0.39
C SER A 30 -10.86 34.19 0.45
N GLY A 31 -9.75 34.93 0.43
CA GLY A 31 -8.40 34.39 0.45
C GLY A 31 -8.14 33.47 1.65
N SER A 32 -8.62 33.85 2.84
CA SER A 32 -8.50 33.03 4.05
C SER A 32 -9.33 31.73 3.99
N LYS A 33 -10.50 31.77 3.32
CA LYS A 33 -11.36 30.59 3.14
C LYS A 33 -10.74 29.61 2.14
N TYR A 34 -10.23 30.11 1.02
CA TYR A 34 -9.52 29.26 0.04
C TYR A 34 -8.21 28.71 0.63
N LYS A 35 -7.47 29.51 1.38
CA LYS A 35 -6.26 29.07 2.08
C LYS A 35 -6.58 27.95 3.08
N LYS A 36 -7.64 28.08 3.90
CA LYS A 36 -8.11 27.02 4.80
C LYS A 36 -8.56 25.77 4.06
N GLN A 37 -9.20 25.90 2.91
CA GLN A 37 -9.67 24.77 2.12
C GLN A 37 -8.50 24.03 1.48
N VAL A 38 -7.51 24.72 0.93
CA VAL A 38 -6.26 24.13 0.42
C VAL A 38 -5.48 23.47 1.56
N LEU A 39 -5.37 24.11 2.72
CA LEU A 39 -4.71 23.57 3.90
C LEU A 39 -5.41 22.33 4.44
N SER A 40 -6.76 22.30 4.48
CA SER A 40 -7.51 21.11 4.90
C SER A 40 -7.35 19.95 3.92
N GLN A 41 -7.32 20.23 2.62
CA GLN A 41 -7.04 19.21 1.60
C GLN A 41 -5.60 18.71 1.68
N ALA A 42 -4.64 19.59 1.95
CA ALA A 42 -3.25 19.21 2.16
C ALA A 42 -3.09 18.37 3.45
N GLN A 43 -3.74 18.77 4.56
CA GLN A 43 -3.75 17.98 5.79
C GLN A 43 -4.34 16.58 5.59
N GLN A 44 -5.42 16.47 4.82
CA GLN A 44 -6.03 15.17 4.49
C GLN A 44 -5.10 14.27 3.68
N LYS A 45 -4.26 14.85 2.83
CA LYS A 45 -3.28 14.12 1.99
C LYS A 45 -2.02 13.71 2.76
N TYR A 46 -1.72 14.35 3.89
CA TYR A 46 -0.50 14.16 4.68
C TYR A 46 -0.78 13.65 6.10
N GLU A 47 -1.85 12.88 6.29
CA GLU A 47 -2.02 12.13 7.54
C GLU A 47 -0.82 11.22 7.78
N SER A 48 -0.49 11.01 9.07
CA SER A 48 0.63 10.16 9.46
C SER A 48 0.46 8.75 8.89
N GLN A 49 1.27 8.39 7.90
CA GLN A 49 1.29 7.07 7.31
C GLN A 49 2.44 6.26 7.89
N VAL A 50 2.15 5.04 8.31
CA VAL A 50 3.17 4.07 8.71
C VAL A 50 3.87 3.57 7.45
N LEU A 51 5.20 3.57 7.46
CA LEU A 51 6.04 2.95 6.44
C LEU A 51 6.51 1.60 7.00
N PRO A 52 5.92 0.48 6.56
CA PRO A 52 6.19 -0.81 7.16
C PRO A 52 7.64 -1.25 6.92
N ALA A 53 8.28 -1.79 7.95
CA ALA A 53 9.59 -2.42 7.83
C ALA A 53 9.46 -3.83 7.24
N LYS A 54 10.38 -4.21 6.35
CA LYS A 54 10.49 -5.59 5.89
C LYS A 54 11.06 -6.46 7.01
N ARG A 55 10.40 -7.59 7.34
CA ARG A 55 10.93 -8.60 8.23
C ARG A 55 12.11 -9.31 7.56
N GLY A 56 13.20 -9.55 8.29
CA GLY A 56 14.44 -10.19 7.79
C GLY A 56 14.18 -11.59 7.21
N ASP A 57 14.97 -11.98 6.24
CA ASP A 57 14.87 -13.28 5.59
C ASP A 57 15.57 -14.36 6.43
N ILE A 58 15.10 -15.61 6.33
CA ILE A 58 15.74 -16.79 6.92
C ILE A 58 16.33 -17.61 5.79
N TYR A 59 17.62 -17.89 5.86
CA TYR A 59 18.36 -18.67 4.86
C TYR A 59 18.80 -20.02 5.43
N ASP A 60 18.88 -21.04 4.56
CA ASP A 60 19.58 -22.27 4.84
C ASP A 60 21.11 -22.07 4.80
N LYS A 61 21.88 -23.13 5.05
CA LYS A 61 23.37 -23.07 4.99
C LYS A 61 23.91 -22.72 3.61
N ASN A 62 23.16 -22.99 2.55
CA ASN A 62 23.55 -22.80 1.14
C ASN A 62 23.07 -21.45 0.58
N GLY A 63 22.34 -20.65 1.38
CA GLY A 63 21.76 -19.37 0.95
C GLY A 63 20.37 -19.50 0.29
N ASN A 64 19.72 -20.68 0.36
CA ASN A 64 18.33 -20.81 -0.08
C ASN A 64 17.40 -20.10 0.91
N ILE A 65 16.39 -19.43 0.38
CA ILE A 65 15.43 -18.66 1.18
C ILE A 65 14.42 -19.61 1.81
N LEU A 66 14.47 -19.80 3.13
CA LEU A 66 13.50 -20.58 3.90
C LEU A 66 12.25 -19.77 4.26
N ALA A 67 12.45 -18.48 4.57
CA ALA A 67 11.35 -17.53 4.82
C ALA A 67 11.73 -16.14 4.33
N THR A 68 10.79 -15.46 3.66
CA THR A 68 10.98 -14.09 3.16
C THR A 68 9.71 -13.27 3.31
N SER A 69 9.82 -11.96 3.17
CA SER A 69 8.67 -11.04 3.20
C SER A 69 8.52 -10.37 1.85
N ASN A 70 7.41 -10.67 1.18
CA ASN A 70 7.07 -10.10 -0.12
C ASN A 70 6.26 -8.81 0.06
N LYS A 71 6.60 -7.78 -0.72
CA LYS A 71 5.85 -6.52 -0.72
C LYS A 71 4.47 -6.73 -1.31
N VAL A 72 3.46 -6.32 -0.58
CA VAL A 72 2.04 -6.34 -0.97
C VAL A 72 1.41 -4.99 -0.69
N TYR A 73 0.17 -4.80 -1.07
CA TYR A 73 -0.54 -3.54 -0.90
C TYR A 73 -1.93 -3.76 -0.32
N ASN A 74 -2.31 -2.90 0.60
CA ASN A 74 -3.69 -2.77 1.07
C ASN A 74 -4.39 -1.71 0.23
N VAL A 75 -5.58 -2.01 -0.28
CA VAL A 75 -6.41 -1.08 -1.05
C VAL A 75 -7.30 -0.31 -0.09
N ILE A 76 -7.14 1.00 -0.09
CA ILE A 76 -7.87 1.91 0.80
C ILE A 76 -8.86 2.73 -0.01
N LEU A 77 -10.07 2.89 0.53
CA LEU A 77 -11.14 3.72 -0.02
C LEU A 77 -11.42 4.90 0.91
N ASP A 78 -11.39 6.10 0.37
CA ASP A 78 -11.92 7.32 0.98
C ASP A 78 -13.36 7.53 0.52
N CYS A 79 -14.30 7.01 1.30
CA CYS A 79 -15.71 7.12 1.00
C CYS A 79 -16.18 8.59 0.94
N LYS A 80 -15.59 9.46 1.76
CA LYS A 80 -15.93 10.88 1.78
C LYS A 80 -15.54 11.58 0.47
N THR A 81 -14.36 11.28 -0.07
CA THR A 81 -13.91 11.82 -1.36
C THR A 81 -14.77 11.27 -2.50
N VAL A 82 -15.08 9.97 -2.50
CA VAL A 82 -15.95 9.36 -3.53
C VAL A 82 -17.37 9.96 -3.49
N ASN A 83 -17.90 10.23 -2.29
CA ASN A 83 -19.23 10.82 -2.12
C ASN A 83 -19.26 12.35 -2.28
N SER A 84 -18.14 13.00 -2.55
CA SER A 84 -18.09 14.46 -2.71
C SER A 84 -18.68 14.96 -4.03
N ASP A 85 -18.77 14.08 -5.02
CA ASP A 85 -19.34 14.36 -6.34
C ASP A 85 -20.08 13.13 -6.85
N GLU A 86 -21.24 13.33 -7.47
CA GLU A 86 -22.09 12.26 -8.02
C GLU A 86 -21.39 11.50 -9.17
N ASP A 87 -20.48 12.15 -9.88
CA ASP A 87 -19.74 11.59 -11.00
C ASP A 87 -18.59 10.63 -10.57
N TYR A 88 -18.22 10.54 -9.27
CA TYR A 88 -17.06 9.76 -8.82
C TYR A 88 -17.41 8.31 -8.44
N ALA A 89 -18.61 8.06 -7.93
CA ALA A 89 -18.97 6.77 -7.35
C ALA A 89 -18.94 5.64 -8.38
N GLU A 90 -19.69 5.77 -9.49
CA GLU A 90 -19.82 4.71 -10.48
C GLU A 90 -18.48 4.37 -11.19
N PRO A 91 -17.68 5.34 -11.68
CA PRO A 91 -16.36 5.04 -12.25
C PRO A 91 -15.42 4.35 -11.26
N THR A 92 -15.43 4.78 -9.99
CA THR A 92 -14.58 4.19 -8.95
C THR A 92 -15.01 2.75 -8.64
N ILE A 93 -16.31 2.48 -8.48
CA ILE A 93 -16.85 1.13 -8.22
C ILE A 93 -16.48 0.20 -9.38
N ARG A 94 -16.72 0.63 -10.61
CA ARG A 94 -16.43 -0.16 -11.80
C ARG A 94 -14.94 -0.49 -11.92
N ALA A 95 -14.06 0.49 -11.75
CA ALA A 95 -12.62 0.26 -11.80
C ALA A 95 -12.13 -0.71 -10.71
N LEU A 96 -12.67 -0.61 -9.49
CA LEU A 96 -12.34 -1.52 -8.39
C LEU A 96 -12.81 -2.97 -8.69
N ASN A 97 -13.95 -3.12 -9.33
CA ASN A 97 -14.46 -4.44 -9.71
C ASN A 97 -13.70 -5.03 -10.91
N GLU A 98 -13.60 -4.30 -12.02
CA GLU A 98 -13.00 -4.80 -13.26
C GLU A 98 -11.51 -5.14 -13.11
N VAL A 99 -10.74 -4.27 -12.42
CA VAL A 99 -9.29 -4.43 -12.34
C VAL A 99 -8.87 -5.23 -11.12
N LEU A 100 -9.48 -4.96 -9.96
CA LEU A 100 -9.07 -5.58 -8.70
C LEU A 100 -9.98 -6.73 -8.25
N GLY A 101 -11.11 -6.95 -8.94
CA GLY A 101 -12.06 -8.01 -8.59
C GLY A 101 -12.77 -7.78 -7.26
N ILE A 102 -12.88 -6.52 -6.82
CA ILE A 102 -13.55 -6.16 -5.58
C ILE A 102 -15.06 -6.13 -5.83
N ASP A 103 -15.82 -6.76 -4.96
CA ASP A 103 -17.29 -6.84 -5.07
C ASP A 103 -17.92 -5.44 -5.02
N GLU A 104 -18.71 -5.12 -6.05
CA GLU A 104 -19.41 -3.85 -6.16
C GLU A 104 -20.38 -3.62 -5.00
N GLU A 105 -21.12 -4.64 -4.55
CA GLU A 105 -22.07 -4.52 -3.47
C GLU A 105 -21.38 -4.11 -2.16
N LYS A 106 -20.19 -4.66 -1.92
CA LYS A 106 -19.35 -4.28 -0.78
C LYS A 106 -18.96 -2.80 -0.85
N VAL A 107 -18.52 -2.30 -2.01
CA VAL A 107 -18.14 -0.90 -2.17
C VAL A 107 -19.35 0.01 -2.02
N ARG A 108 -20.49 -0.32 -2.67
CA ARG A 108 -21.75 0.44 -2.57
C ARG A 108 -22.26 0.51 -1.13
N SER A 109 -22.16 -0.60 -0.38
CA SER A 109 -22.57 -0.63 1.02
C SER A 109 -21.73 0.31 1.88
N LEU A 110 -20.40 0.37 1.66
CA LEU A 110 -19.50 1.27 2.38
C LEU A 110 -19.78 2.75 2.05
N LEU A 111 -20.13 3.06 0.80
CA LEU A 111 -20.44 4.43 0.37
C LEU A 111 -21.81 4.91 0.90
N SER A 112 -22.77 4.01 1.11
CA SER A 112 -24.15 4.34 1.53
C SER A 112 -24.37 4.24 3.06
N ASP A 113 -23.60 3.44 3.80
CA ASP A 113 -23.77 3.29 5.25
C ASP A 113 -23.37 4.60 5.96
N SER A 114 -24.27 5.12 6.80
CA SER A 114 -24.06 6.36 7.57
C SER A 114 -22.82 6.38 8.45
N ARG A 115 -22.28 5.20 8.83
CA ARG A 115 -21.08 5.07 9.65
C ARG A 115 -19.79 5.15 8.83
N THR A 116 -19.83 4.76 7.55
CA THR A 116 -18.66 4.67 6.68
C THR A 116 -18.65 5.69 5.54
N SER A 117 -19.80 6.23 5.15
CA SER A 117 -19.93 7.17 4.03
C SER A 117 -19.10 8.45 4.17
N GLN A 118 -18.77 8.87 5.40
CA GLN A 118 -17.92 10.01 5.70
C GLN A 118 -16.49 9.60 6.13
N SER A 119 -16.20 8.29 6.12
CA SER A 119 -14.86 7.79 6.46
C SER A 119 -13.89 8.05 5.30
N GLN A 120 -12.70 8.52 5.66
CA GLN A 120 -11.60 8.71 4.72
C GLN A 120 -10.69 7.47 4.63
N TYR A 121 -10.92 6.46 5.48
CA TYR A 121 -10.09 5.27 5.54
C TYR A 121 -10.95 4.01 5.72
N GLN A 122 -11.10 3.25 4.65
CA GLN A 122 -11.77 1.94 4.64
C GLN A 122 -10.91 0.95 3.87
N ILE A 123 -10.51 -0.14 4.51
CA ILE A 123 -9.73 -1.19 3.85
C ILE A 123 -10.66 -2.06 3.02
N LEU A 124 -10.54 -2.01 1.70
CA LEU A 124 -11.32 -2.84 0.78
C LEU A 124 -10.77 -4.25 0.67
N THR A 125 -9.46 -4.37 0.46
CA THR A 125 -8.76 -5.65 0.42
C THR A 125 -7.34 -5.48 0.90
N LYS A 126 -6.77 -6.57 1.40
CA LYS A 126 -5.38 -6.63 1.85
C LYS A 126 -4.56 -7.52 0.93
N GLN A 127 -3.24 -7.38 1.00
CA GLN A 127 -2.28 -8.29 0.36
C GLN A 127 -2.37 -8.34 -1.18
N LEU A 128 -2.77 -7.22 -1.80
CA LEU A 128 -2.78 -7.09 -3.26
C LEU A 128 -1.35 -7.14 -3.79
N SER A 129 -1.13 -7.86 -4.90
CA SER A 129 0.18 -7.94 -5.54
C SER A 129 0.57 -6.61 -6.20
N MET A 130 1.89 -6.41 -6.39
CA MET A 130 2.44 -5.26 -7.14
C MET A 130 1.89 -5.19 -8.58
N ASP A 131 1.67 -6.35 -9.21
CA ASP A 131 1.20 -6.40 -10.60
C ASP A 131 -0.24 -5.87 -10.70
N LYS A 132 -1.10 -6.26 -9.77
CA LYS A 132 -2.48 -5.76 -9.70
C LYS A 132 -2.55 -4.27 -9.37
N LYS A 133 -1.65 -3.79 -8.50
CA LYS A 133 -1.53 -2.35 -8.24
C LYS A 133 -1.16 -1.60 -9.52
N LYS A 134 -0.12 -2.06 -10.24
CA LYS A 134 0.30 -1.44 -11.50
C LYS A 134 -0.79 -1.47 -12.57
N GLU A 135 -1.53 -2.58 -12.66
CA GLU A 135 -2.67 -2.72 -13.57
C GLU A 135 -3.72 -1.65 -13.30
N PHE A 136 -4.06 -1.43 -12.01
CA PHE A 136 -5.01 -0.38 -11.62
C PHE A 136 -4.48 1.03 -11.89
N GLU A 137 -3.20 1.29 -11.57
CA GLU A 137 -2.57 2.58 -11.85
C GLU A 137 -2.53 2.88 -13.35
N SER A 138 -2.21 1.87 -14.18
CA SER A 138 -2.24 1.99 -15.63
C SER A 138 -3.67 2.18 -16.17
N TYR A 139 -4.65 1.49 -15.59
CA TYR A 139 -6.06 1.68 -15.95
C TYR A 139 -6.54 3.11 -15.66
N LYS A 140 -6.09 3.69 -14.54
CA LYS A 140 -6.42 5.04 -14.12
C LYS A 140 -5.66 6.12 -14.89
N ALA A 141 -4.45 5.81 -15.41
CA ALA A 141 -3.63 6.76 -16.12
C ALA A 141 -4.29 7.21 -17.42
N GLU A 142 -4.36 8.51 -17.61
CA GLU A 142 -4.79 9.14 -18.87
C GLU A 142 -3.56 9.27 -19.78
N ASP A 143 -3.18 8.21 -20.50
CA ASP A 143 -2.17 8.36 -21.55
C ASP A 143 -2.83 8.90 -22.83
N GLU A 144 -2.33 10.02 -23.34
CA GLU A 144 -2.80 10.64 -24.60
C GLU A 144 -2.72 9.66 -25.79
N ASP A 145 -1.85 8.63 -25.70
CA ASP A 145 -1.65 7.58 -26.71
C ASP A 145 -2.54 6.32 -26.49
N SER A 146 -3.40 6.29 -25.47
CA SER A 146 -4.12 5.06 -25.09
C SER A 146 -5.28 4.66 -26.02
N GLY A 147 -5.58 5.44 -27.04
CA GLY A 147 -6.69 5.18 -27.98
C GLY A 147 -8.09 5.22 -27.32
N LEU A 148 -8.19 5.78 -26.12
CA LEU A 148 -9.44 5.93 -25.40
C LEU A 148 -10.35 6.96 -26.07
N THR A 149 -11.65 6.72 -26.03
CA THR A 149 -12.64 7.73 -26.37
C THR A 149 -12.67 8.82 -25.30
N GLU A 150 -13.08 10.04 -25.66
CA GLU A 150 -13.21 11.17 -24.73
C GLU A 150 -14.11 10.83 -23.53
N ALA A 151 -15.15 10.02 -23.74
CA ALA A 151 -16.04 9.54 -22.66
C ALA A 151 -15.29 8.60 -21.68
N GLN A 152 -14.47 7.70 -22.20
CA GLN A 152 -13.67 6.79 -21.37
C GLN A 152 -12.58 7.52 -20.59
N ALA A 153 -11.91 8.50 -21.22
CA ALA A 153 -10.93 9.34 -20.55
C ALA A 153 -11.59 10.12 -19.40
N LYS A 154 -12.76 10.73 -19.63
CA LYS A 154 -13.53 11.39 -18.57
C LYS A 154 -13.93 10.45 -17.44
N GLU A 155 -14.36 9.22 -17.76
CA GLU A 155 -14.70 8.21 -16.76
C GLU A 155 -13.49 7.85 -15.90
N ARG A 156 -12.32 7.61 -16.50
CA ARG A 156 -11.09 7.30 -15.76
C ARG A 156 -10.59 8.47 -14.91
N ALA A 157 -10.74 9.70 -15.38
CA ALA A 157 -10.44 10.91 -14.64
C ALA A 157 -11.28 11.03 -13.35
N ASN A 158 -12.47 10.45 -13.35
CA ASN A 158 -13.41 10.45 -12.23
C ASN A 158 -13.16 9.31 -11.21
N ILE A 159 -12.18 8.44 -11.41
CA ILE A 159 -11.76 7.45 -10.42
C ILE A 159 -11.05 8.18 -9.28
N LYS A 160 -11.71 8.35 -8.14
CA LYS A 160 -11.22 9.14 -6.99
C LYS A 160 -11.30 8.32 -5.69
N GLY A 161 -10.58 8.78 -4.67
CA GLY A 161 -10.67 8.23 -3.32
C GLY A 161 -10.08 6.83 -3.16
N VAL A 162 -9.25 6.35 -4.08
CA VAL A 162 -8.57 5.05 -3.98
C VAL A 162 -7.07 5.26 -3.95
N TRP A 163 -6.41 4.65 -2.96
CA TRP A 163 -4.96 4.59 -2.89
C TRP A 163 -4.47 3.25 -2.31
N PHE A 164 -3.17 3.04 -2.34
CA PHE A 164 -2.52 1.81 -1.93
C PHE A 164 -1.54 2.09 -0.80
N GLU A 165 -1.65 1.32 0.28
CA GLU A 165 -0.68 1.33 1.37
C GLU A 165 0.22 0.10 1.26
N GLU A 166 1.53 0.32 1.39
CA GLU A 166 2.51 -0.75 1.37
C GLU A 166 2.38 -1.61 2.63
N ASP A 167 2.56 -2.92 2.46
CA ASP A 167 2.63 -3.89 3.53
C ASP A 167 3.53 -5.06 3.12
N TYR A 168 3.82 -5.98 4.01
CA TYR A 168 4.62 -7.16 3.75
C TYR A 168 3.87 -8.43 4.17
N LEU A 169 3.87 -9.41 3.26
CA LEU A 169 3.34 -10.74 3.52
C LEU A 169 4.50 -11.73 3.70
N ARG A 170 4.53 -12.42 4.84
CA ARG A 170 5.51 -13.47 5.09
C ARG A 170 5.21 -14.68 4.20
N SER A 171 6.26 -15.22 3.58
CA SER A 171 6.18 -16.33 2.63
C SER A 171 7.24 -17.38 2.95
N TYR A 172 6.87 -18.63 2.81
CA TYR A 172 7.69 -19.81 3.06
C TYR A 172 7.78 -20.64 1.76
N PRO A 173 8.82 -20.45 0.93
CA PRO A 173 8.89 -21.03 -0.41
C PRO A 173 8.86 -22.57 -0.43
N PHE A 174 9.28 -23.21 0.65
CA PHE A 174 9.29 -24.69 0.78
C PHE A 174 8.06 -25.24 1.49
N ASN A 175 7.00 -24.43 1.68
CA ASN A 175 5.74 -24.80 2.31
C ASN A 175 5.92 -25.46 3.69
N GLU A 176 5.58 -26.76 3.80
CA GLU A 176 5.61 -27.52 5.05
C GLU A 176 7.02 -28.00 5.46
N THR A 177 8.00 -27.97 4.54
CA THR A 177 9.34 -28.47 4.80
C THR A 177 10.00 -27.68 5.94
N ALA A 178 10.49 -28.36 6.95
CA ALA A 178 11.07 -27.83 8.17
C ALA A 178 10.15 -26.87 8.98
N CYS A 179 8.83 -26.93 8.78
CA CYS A 179 7.87 -25.99 9.38
C CYS A 179 7.94 -25.97 10.91
N ASP A 180 8.15 -27.10 11.58
CA ASP A 180 8.28 -27.21 13.03
C ASP A 180 9.52 -26.49 13.56
N THR A 181 10.61 -26.46 12.78
CA THR A 181 11.86 -25.81 13.13
C THR A 181 11.83 -24.32 12.78
N ILE A 182 11.38 -23.98 11.58
CA ILE A 182 11.32 -22.59 11.13
C ILE A 182 10.24 -21.84 11.91
N GLY A 183 9.10 -22.46 12.14
CA GLY A 183 7.93 -21.81 12.71
C GLY A 183 7.21 -20.93 11.70
N PHE A 184 6.39 -20.02 12.19
CA PHE A 184 5.69 -19.06 11.34
C PHE A 184 5.44 -17.74 12.06
N ALA A 185 5.33 -16.68 11.30
CA ALA A 185 4.91 -15.37 11.76
C ALA A 185 3.42 -15.17 11.45
N LEU A 186 2.65 -14.79 12.48
CA LEU A 186 1.23 -14.46 12.36
C LEU A 186 1.02 -13.08 11.75
N ASP A 187 1.93 -12.17 12.04
CA ASP A 187 1.96 -10.81 11.51
C ASP A 187 3.44 -10.38 11.36
N ARG A 188 3.70 -9.17 10.89
CA ARG A 188 5.07 -8.66 10.65
C ARG A 188 5.96 -8.71 11.91
N ASP A 189 5.39 -8.49 13.07
CA ASP A 189 6.07 -8.39 14.37
C ASP A 189 5.70 -9.50 15.37
N VAL A 190 4.75 -10.37 15.01
CA VAL A 190 4.23 -11.43 15.89
C VAL A 190 4.65 -12.80 15.40
N ALA A 191 5.58 -13.42 16.10
CA ALA A 191 6.00 -14.79 15.89
C ALA A 191 6.44 -15.40 17.22
N ASP A 192 5.87 -16.57 17.58
CA ASP A 192 6.10 -17.21 18.88
C ASP A 192 6.70 -18.62 18.76
N ILE A 193 6.79 -19.17 17.55
CA ILE A 193 7.16 -20.57 17.30
C ILE A 193 8.42 -20.66 16.44
N GLY A 194 9.27 -21.64 16.74
CA GLY A 194 10.46 -21.99 15.95
C GLY A 194 11.52 -20.88 15.89
N LEU A 195 12.27 -20.85 14.82
CA LEU A 195 13.28 -19.82 14.57
C LEU A 195 12.64 -18.43 14.41
N GLU A 196 11.44 -18.37 13.82
CA GLU A 196 10.68 -17.14 13.70
C GLU A 196 10.40 -16.52 15.07
N GLY A 197 9.98 -17.32 16.04
CA GLY A 197 9.72 -16.88 17.41
C GLY A 197 10.99 -16.55 18.17
N TYR A 198 11.99 -17.46 18.15
CA TYR A 198 13.23 -17.28 18.89
C TYR A 198 14.03 -16.03 18.44
N TYR A 199 14.08 -15.77 17.13
CA TYR A 199 14.76 -14.61 16.56
C TYR A 199 13.81 -13.45 16.24
N ASN A 200 12.60 -13.44 16.82
CA ASN A 200 11.61 -12.42 16.49
C ASN A 200 12.16 -10.99 16.60
N SER A 201 12.85 -10.67 17.68
CA SER A 201 13.44 -9.34 17.89
C SER A 201 14.55 -8.95 16.88
N THR A 202 15.20 -9.94 16.26
CA THR A 202 16.23 -9.74 15.25
C THR A 202 15.60 -9.59 13.86
N LEU A 203 14.61 -10.42 13.57
CA LEU A 203 13.91 -10.47 12.28
C LEU A 203 12.96 -9.31 12.10
N THR A 204 12.30 -8.85 13.19
CA THR A 204 11.39 -7.70 13.14
C THR A 204 12.19 -6.42 12.95
N GLY A 205 11.77 -5.59 11.99
CA GLY A 205 12.30 -4.26 11.78
C GLY A 205 11.63 -3.21 12.66
N VAL A 206 11.94 -1.96 12.40
CA VAL A 206 11.28 -0.81 13.03
C VAL A 206 10.56 -0.03 11.94
N ASP A 207 9.25 0.08 12.05
CA ASP A 207 8.45 0.83 11.09
C ASP A 207 8.87 2.31 11.04
N GLY A 208 8.93 2.84 9.85
CA GLY A 208 9.08 4.25 9.59
C GLY A 208 7.76 4.98 9.66
N ARG A 209 7.82 6.29 9.52
CA ARG A 209 6.63 7.14 9.46
C ARG A 209 6.82 8.26 8.46
N GLN A 210 5.76 8.53 7.72
CA GLN A 210 5.65 9.69 6.88
C GLN A 210 4.54 10.58 7.44
N TYR A 211 4.84 11.83 7.71
CA TYR A 211 3.85 12.79 8.16
C TYR A 211 4.13 14.16 7.54
N GLY A 212 3.05 14.86 7.22
CA GLY A 212 3.09 16.22 6.75
C GLY A 212 2.74 17.18 7.87
N TYR A 213 3.35 18.35 7.88
CA TYR A 213 2.97 19.46 8.71
C TYR A 213 2.97 20.76 7.90
N ILE A 214 2.21 21.71 8.38
CA ILE A 214 2.14 23.03 7.74
C ILE A 214 3.12 23.91 8.47
N ASN A 215 4.11 24.44 7.74
CA ASN A 215 5.07 25.38 8.30
C ASN A 215 4.46 26.78 8.52
N ASN A 216 5.24 27.71 9.10
CA ASN A 216 4.79 29.07 9.38
C ASN A 216 4.41 29.89 8.14
N ASP A 217 4.95 29.53 6.98
CA ASP A 217 4.66 30.18 5.69
C ASP A 217 3.43 29.58 4.99
N SER A 218 2.77 28.61 5.67
CA SER A 218 1.60 27.86 5.18
C SER A 218 1.92 26.94 4.01
N ASP A 219 3.18 26.54 3.86
CA ASP A 219 3.58 25.48 2.97
C ASP A 219 3.51 24.12 3.67
N VAL A 220 3.22 23.07 2.90
CA VAL A 220 3.16 21.71 3.43
C VAL A 220 4.55 21.10 3.33
N GLU A 221 5.18 20.90 4.47
CA GLU A 221 6.43 20.16 4.58
C GLU A 221 6.15 18.70 4.93
N GLN A 222 6.90 17.79 4.30
CA GLN A 222 6.81 16.36 4.53
C GLN A 222 8.06 15.89 5.28
N THR A 223 7.84 15.23 6.41
CA THR A 223 8.90 14.56 7.14
C THR A 223 8.76 13.05 6.95
N ILE A 224 9.85 12.40 6.55
CA ILE A 224 9.93 10.95 6.38
C ILE A 224 10.96 10.41 7.36
N ILE A 225 10.51 9.57 8.28
CA ILE A 225 11.36 8.70 9.08
C ILE A 225 11.36 7.36 8.38
N ALA A 226 12.49 7.00 7.77
CA ALA A 226 12.62 5.75 7.02
C ALA A 226 12.44 4.53 7.94
N ALA A 227 11.80 3.49 7.42
CA ALA A 227 11.75 2.19 8.09
C ALA A 227 13.15 1.56 8.17
N VAL A 228 13.43 0.87 9.25
CA VAL A 228 14.63 0.06 9.44
C VAL A 228 14.24 -1.41 9.32
N ASN A 229 14.63 -2.05 8.23
CA ASN A 229 14.34 -3.46 8.00
C ASN A 229 14.97 -4.36 9.06
N GLY A 230 14.30 -5.48 9.35
CA GLY A 230 14.83 -6.53 10.20
C GLY A 230 16.10 -7.16 9.60
N LYS A 231 16.92 -7.73 10.46
CA LYS A 231 18.15 -8.42 10.06
C LYS A 231 17.79 -9.84 9.64
N SER A 232 18.39 -10.30 8.54
CA SER A 232 18.27 -11.67 8.09
C SER A 232 19.18 -12.59 8.91
N ILE A 233 18.80 -13.87 9.00
CA ILE A 233 19.57 -14.91 9.67
C ILE A 233 19.92 -16.03 8.69
N GLN A 234 21.08 -16.61 8.85
CA GLN A 234 21.50 -17.83 8.16
C GLN A 234 21.57 -18.98 9.16
N THR A 235 20.97 -20.10 8.80
CA THR A 235 20.89 -21.30 9.64
C THR A 235 21.88 -22.36 9.17
N SER A 236 22.10 -23.40 9.97
CA SER A 236 22.83 -24.60 9.59
C SER A 236 21.97 -25.63 8.83
N ILE A 237 20.66 -25.40 8.72
CA ILE A 237 19.72 -26.28 8.00
C ILE A 237 20.17 -26.45 6.55
N ASP A 238 20.17 -27.71 6.09
CA ASP A 238 20.28 -28.07 4.67
C ASP A 238 18.90 -28.48 4.17
N ILE A 239 18.26 -27.61 3.40
CA ILE A 239 16.89 -27.87 2.93
C ILE A 239 16.81 -29.12 2.03
N GLY A 240 17.88 -29.44 1.30
CA GLY A 240 17.94 -30.65 0.50
C GLY A 240 17.98 -31.93 1.36
N ALA A 241 18.81 -31.93 2.42
CA ALA A 241 18.84 -33.02 3.39
C ALA A 241 17.49 -33.17 4.11
N GLN A 242 16.90 -32.06 4.52
CA GLN A 242 15.59 -32.02 5.17
C GLN A 242 14.51 -32.68 4.30
N GLN A 243 14.39 -32.31 3.02
CA GLN A 243 13.41 -32.87 2.10
C GLN A 243 13.61 -34.39 1.90
N ILE A 244 14.86 -34.85 1.84
CA ILE A 244 15.15 -36.30 1.74
C ILE A 244 14.67 -37.02 2.99
N VAL A 245 14.99 -36.51 4.18
CA VAL A 245 14.58 -37.11 5.46
C VAL A 245 13.07 -37.14 5.59
N GLU A 246 12.38 -36.04 5.29
CA GLU A 246 10.91 -35.98 5.33
C GLU A 246 10.24 -36.97 4.40
N LYS A 247 10.77 -37.16 3.18
CA LYS A 247 10.28 -38.18 2.24
C LYS A 247 10.35 -39.58 2.85
N TYR A 248 11.47 -39.95 3.49
CA TYR A 248 11.61 -41.28 4.10
C TYR A 248 10.77 -41.41 5.37
N ILE A 249 10.65 -40.36 6.20
CA ILE A 249 9.77 -40.37 7.38
C ILE A 249 8.31 -40.60 6.99
N ASN A 250 7.82 -39.92 5.95
CA ASN A 250 6.43 -40.07 5.49
C ASN A 250 6.15 -41.46 4.97
N GLY A 251 7.05 -42.05 4.16
CA GLY A 251 6.92 -43.41 3.72
C GLY A 251 6.97 -44.45 4.86
N PHE A 252 7.84 -44.24 5.85
CA PHE A 252 7.93 -45.11 7.01
C PHE A 252 6.67 -44.99 7.90
N LYS A 253 6.17 -43.78 8.11
CA LYS A 253 4.94 -43.51 8.89
C LYS A 253 3.74 -44.26 8.27
N GLU A 254 3.59 -44.20 6.97
CA GLU A 254 2.51 -44.92 6.26
C GLU A 254 2.68 -46.46 6.37
N ALA A 255 3.90 -46.96 6.17
CA ALA A 255 4.15 -48.39 6.20
C ALA A 255 3.99 -49.04 7.57
N MET A 256 4.37 -48.31 8.63
CA MET A 256 4.40 -48.83 10.01
C MET A 256 3.26 -48.33 10.89
N GLY A 257 2.42 -47.40 10.42
CA GLY A 257 1.33 -46.84 11.20
C GLY A 257 1.82 -46.03 12.41
N ALA A 258 3.03 -45.50 12.35
CA ALA A 258 3.59 -44.70 13.46
C ALA A 258 2.87 -43.35 13.56
N LYS A 259 2.55 -42.95 14.83
CA LYS A 259 1.88 -41.64 15.07
C LYS A 259 2.84 -40.48 14.95
N ASN A 260 4.03 -40.59 15.54
CA ASN A 260 5.06 -39.55 15.55
C ASN A 260 6.42 -40.19 15.24
N ILE A 261 7.20 -39.48 14.44
CA ILE A 261 8.58 -39.86 14.06
C ILE A 261 9.41 -38.58 14.16
N GLY A 262 10.54 -38.63 14.80
CA GLY A 262 11.53 -37.55 14.86
C GLY A 262 12.88 -38.06 14.36
N VAL A 263 13.55 -37.25 13.55
CA VAL A 263 14.92 -37.50 13.08
C VAL A 263 15.75 -36.25 13.34
N ILE A 264 16.93 -36.42 13.92
CA ILE A 264 17.91 -35.35 14.11
C ILE A 264 19.17 -35.76 13.36
N VAL A 265 19.63 -34.87 12.47
CA VAL A 265 20.90 -35.05 11.75
C VAL A 265 21.89 -34.03 12.27
N GLU A 266 23.01 -34.50 12.75
CA GLU A 266 24.06 -33.66 13.33
C GLU A 266 25.41 -33.89 12.63
N ASN A 267 26.18 -32.82 12.44
CA ASN A 267 27.56 -32.91 12.01
C ASN A 267 28.41 -33.22 13.23
N PRO A 268 29.03 -34.42 13.35
CA PRO A 268 29.76 -34.82 14.54
C PRO A 268 31.06 -34.02 14.75
N SER A 269 31.54 -33.32 13.73
CA SER A 269 32.79 -32.53 13.83
C SER A 269 32.53 -31.13 14.33
N THR A 270 31.36 -30.56 14.10
CA THR A 270 31.02 -29.17 14.46
C THR A 270 29.95 -29.10 15.54
N GLY A 271 29.12 -30.15 15.73
CA GLY A 271 27.97 -30.15 16.60
C GLY A 271 26.76 -29.40 16.01
N GLU A 272 26.84 -29.03 14.74
CA GLU A 272 25.72 -28.35 14.07
C GLU A 272 24.61 -29.32 13.71
N ILE A 273 23.38 -28.94 13.98
CA ILE A 273 22.17 -29.63 13.52
C ILE A 273 21.89 -29.16 12.07
N ILE A 274 21.67 -30.13 11.21
CA ILE A 274 21.56 -29.92 9.77
C ILE A 274 20.10 -29.98 9.34
#